data_5005e3c0140b95225ad4921ef236ee0d
#
_entry.id   5005e3c0140b95225ad4921ef236ee0d
#
_cell.length_a   1.000
_cell.length_b   1.000
_cell.length_c   1.000
_cell.angle_alpha   90.00
_cell.angle_beta   90.00
_cell.angle_gamma   90.00
#
_symmetry.space_group_name_H-M   'P 1'
#
loop_
_entity.id
_entity.type
_entity.pdbx_description
1 polymer ?
#
loop_
_entity_poly.entity_id
_entity_poly.type
_entity_poly.pdbx_seq_one_letter_code
_entity_poly.pdbx_strand_id
1 'polypeptide(L)'
;MPAVPGESGKEERRTVEISEERDAIFDNGINEIPNVKESRAAYKAFGKDPSRYRVSSEALIRRIGQGKGLYEVNTVVDVNNLISIESGFSVGSYDVSQISEELVFRIGQKGETYKGIGKDEIKIEALPV
;
A
#
# COMPACT_ATOMS: atom_id res chain seq x y z
N MET A 1 16.06 3.02 13.79
CA MET A 1 15.75 2.99 15.22
C MET A 1 15.23 1.61 15.60
N PRO A 2 15.88 0.93 16.53
CA PRO A 2 15.39 -0.39 16.91
C PRO A 2 14.02 -0.28 17.56
N ALA A 3 13.12 -1.23 17.26
CA ALA A 3 11.81 -1.30 17.88
C ALA A 3 11.95 -1.51 19.39
N VAL A 4 11.10 -0.87 20.17
CA VAL A 4 11.04 -1.07 21.64
C VAL A 4 10.58 -2.50 21.92
N PRO A 5 11.21 -3.24 22.88
CA PRO A 5 10.75 -4.57 23.26
C PRO A 5 9.25 -4.57 23.63
N GLY A 6 8.47 -5.42 22.96
CA GLY A 6 7.02 -5.51 23.12
C GLY A 6 6.19 -4.83 22.02
N GLU A 7 6.70 -3.84 21.30
CA GLU A 7 5.99 -3.23 20.16
C GLU A 7 5.95 -4.17 18.96
N SER A 8 7.06 -4.83 18.63
CA SER A 8 7.11 -5.82 17.54
C SER A 8 6.13 -6.99 17.77
N GLY A 9 6.00 -7.48 19.02
CA GLY A 9 5.04 -8.53 19.35
C GLY A 9 3.57 -8.09 19.24
N LYS A 10 3.27 -6.80 19.47
CA LYS A 10 1.93 -6.23 19.25
C LYS A 10 1.62 -6.08 17.76
N GLU A 11 2.59 -5.64 16.97
CA GLU A 11 2.48 -5.53 15.51
C GLU A 11 2.26 -6.91 14.87
N GLU A 12 3.02 -7.92 15.28
CA GLU A 12 2.86 -9.29 14.78
C GLU A 12 1.47 -9.85 15.09
N ARG A 13 0.98 -9.68 16.32
CA ARG A 13 -0.38 -10.11 16.69
C ARG A 13 -1.44 -9.38 15.90
N ARG A 14 -1.32 -8.06 15.75
CA ARG A 14 -2.24 -7.26 14.96
C ARG A 14 -2.25 -7.69 13.50
N THR A 15 -1.09 -8.00 12.94
CA THR A 15 -0.96 -8.52 11.58
C THR A 15 -1.68 -9.85 11.41
N VAL A 16 -1.55 -10.76 12.37
CA VAL A 16 -2.24 -12.07 12.34
C VAL A 16 -3.76 -11.88 12.39
N GLU A 17 -4.28 -11.07 13.32
CA GLU A 17 -5.71 -10.79 13.42
C GLU A 17 -6.27 -10.19 12.11
N ILE A 18 -5.60 -9.20 11.54
CA ILE A 18 -6.00 -8.57 10.29
C ILE A 18 -5.92 -9.58 9.13
N SER A 19 -4.92 -10.45 9.12
CA SER A 19 -4.79 -11.50 8.11
C SER A 19 -5.97 -12.45 8.15
N GLU A 20 -6.37 -12.92 9.33
CA GLU A 20 -7.52 -13.83 9.48
C GLU A 20 -8.82 -13.17 9.01
N GLU A 21 -9.05 -11.90 9.36
CA GLU A 21 -10.20 -11.14 8.86
C GLU A 21 -10.19 -11.01 7.34
N ARG A 22 -9.02 -10.75 6.77
CA ARG A 22 -8.86 -10.56 5.32
C ARG A 22 -8.90 -11.85 4.54
N ASP A 23 -8.49 -12.97 5.10
CA ASP A 23 -8.63 -14.29 4.48
C ASP A 23 -10.12 -14.61 4.22
N ALA A 24 -10.98 -14.29 5.18
CA ALA A 24 -12.42 -14.44 5.01
C ALA A 24 -12.99 -13.56 3.89
N ILE A 25 -12.42 -12.37 3.68
CA ILE A 25 -12.81 -11.43 2.62
C ILE A 25 -12.20 -11.85 1.27
N PHE A 26 -11.02 -12.45 1.29
CA PHE A 26 -10.31 -12.88 0.08
C PHE A 26 -11.15 -13.83 -0.77
N ASP A 27 -11.82 -14.78 -0.13
CA ASP A 27 -12.70 -15.74 -0.79
C ASP A 27 -13.95 -15.07 -1.40
N ASN A 28 -14.35 -13.90 -0.86
CA ASN A 28 -15.49 -13.10 -1.33
C ASN A 28 -15.12 -11.97 -2.29
N GLY A 29 -13.85 -11.85 -2.62
CA GLY A 29 -13.34 -10.87 -3.59
C GLY A 29 -12.75 -9.60 -2.98
N ILE A 30 -11.45 -9.48 -3.01
CA ILE A 30 -10.70 -8.28 -2.57
C ILE A 30 -11.21 -7.03 -3.29
N ASN A 31 -11.63 -7.17 -4.55
CA ASN A 31 -12.13 -6.07 -5.38
C ASN A 31 -13.42 -5.44 -4.83
N GLU A 32 -14.15 -6.13 -3.96
CA GLU A 32 -15.38 -5.64 -3.35
C GLU A 32 -15.14 -4.94 -2.01
N ILE A 33 -13.92 -4.92 -1.49
CA ILE A 33 -13.56 -4.10 -0.33
C ILE A 33 -13.78 -2.63 -0.71
N PRO A 34 -14.61 -1.85 0.03
CA PRO A 34 -15.07 -0.52 -0.42
C PRO A 34 -13.95 0.42 -0.87
N ASN A 35 -12.91 0.59 -0.06
CA ASN A 35 -11.81 1.50 -0.38
C ASN A 35 -10.90 0.98 -1.51
N VAL A 36 -10.78 -0.33 -1.68
CA VAL A 36 -10.09 -0.95 -2.83
C VAL A 36 -10.92 -0.75 -4.09
N LYS A 37 -12.22 -0.98 -4.02
CA LYS A 37 -13.15 -0.81 -5.14
C LYS A 37 -13.14 0.63 -5.67
N GLU A 38 -13.21 1.60 -4.79
CA GLU A 38 -13.15 3.03 -5.16
C GLU A 38 -11.80 3.41 -5.78
N SER A 39 -10.69 2.93 -5.22
CA SER A 39 -9.37 3.15 -5.78
C SER A 39 -9.21 2.55 -7.19
N ARG A 40 -9.75 1.36 -7.39
CA ARG A 40 -9.78 0.72 -8.72
C ARG A 40 -10.59 1.53 -9.73
N ALA A 41 -11.74 2.06 -9.30
CA ALA A 41 -12.60 2.92 -10.13
C ALA A 41 -11.87 4.22 -10.52
N ALA A 42 -11.12 4.83 -9.58
CA ALA A 42 -10.32 6.01 -9.85
C ALA A 42 -9.21 5.72 -10.89
N TYR A 43 -8.50 4.63 -10.77
CA TYR A 43 -7.47 4.23 -11.75
C TYR A 43 -8.06 4.02 -13.15
N LYS A 44 -9.22 3.37 -13.23
CA LYS A 44 -9.96 3.24 -14.49
C LYS A 44 -10.32 4.59 -15.10
N ALA A 45 -10.76 5.55 -14.28
CA ALA A 45 -11.08 6.90 -14.74
C ALA A 45 -9.85 7.62 -15.31
N PHE A 46 -8.64 7.31 -14.83
CA PHE A 46 -7.38 7.81 -15.40
C PHE A 46 -6.86 7.00 -16.61
N GLY A 47 -7.62 6.02 -17.08
CA GLY A 47 -7.24 5.19 -18.23
C GLY A 47 -6.23 4.07 -17.89
N LYS A 48 -6.09 3.73 -16.61
CA LYS A 48 -5.23 2.63 -16.15
C LYS A 48 -6.02 1.39 -15.78
N ASP A 49 -5.53 0.24 -16.21
CA ASP A 49 -6.09 -1.05 -15.81
C ASP A 49 -5.70 -1.36 -14.36
N PRO A 50 -6.66 -1.38 -13.41
CA PRO A 50 -6.38 -1.62 -12.00
C PRO A 50 -5.89 -3.04 -11.70
N SER A 51 -6.07 -3.99 -12.59
CA SER A 51 -5.51 -5.33 -12.46
C SER A 51 -4.01 -5.38 -12.76
N ARG A 52 -3.55 -4.48 -13.59
CA ARG A 52 -2.13 -4.34 -13.99
C ARG A 52 -1.38 -3.33 -13.10
N TYR A 53 -2.05 -2.25 -12.71
CA TYR A 53 -1.51 -1.18 -11.88
C TYR A 53 -2.25 -1.16 -10.54
N ARG A 54 -2.00 -2.16 -9.71
CA ARG A 54 -2.68 -2.30 -8.42
C ARG A 54 -2.26 -1.22 -7.44
N VAL A 55 -3.24 -0.67 -6.72
CA VAL A 55 -2.97 0.19 -5.58
C VAL A 55 -2.29 -0.59 -4.45
N SER A 56 -1.50 0.10 -3.64
CA SER A 56 -0.66 -0.57 -2.63
C SER A 56 -1.47 -1.35 -1.60
N SER A 57 -2.60 -0.85 -1.14
CA SER A 57 -3.48 -1.57 -0.21
C SER A 57 -3.96 -2.91 -0.76
N GLU A 58 -4.42 -2.93 -2.01
CA GLU A 58 -4.83 -4.16 -2.68
C GLU A 58 -3.68 -5.16 -2.81
N ALA A 59 -2.50 -4.67 -3.19
CA ALA A 59 -1.31 -5.52 -3.33
C ALA A 59 -0.92 -6.18 -2.01
N LEU A 60 -0.98 -5.44 -0.89
CA LEU A 60 -0.70 -5.97 0.45
C LEU A 60 -1.73 -7.02 0.88
N ILE A 61 -3.02 -6.76 0.66
CA ILE A 61 -4.09 -7.69 1.01
C ILE A 61 -3.96 -8.99 0.20
N ARG A 62 -3.68 -8.89 -1.10
CA ARG A 62 -3.45 -10.08 -1.95
C ARG A 62 -2.25 -10.87 -1.50
N ARG A 63 -1.19 -10.20 -1.09
CA ARG A 63 0.01 -10.86 -0.56
C ARG A 63 -0.29 -11.70 0.67
N ILE A 64 -1.09 -11.18 1.60
CA ILE A 64 -1.53 -11.92 2.80
C ILE A 64 -2.40 -13.10 2.41
N GLY A 65 -3.36 -12.91 1.54
CA GLY A 65 -4.22 -13.99 1.05
C GLY A 65 -3.46 -15.11 0.33
N GLN A 66 -2.27 -14.82 -0.20
CA GLN A 66 -1.36 -15.80 -0.77
C GLN A 66 -0.44 -16.48 0.26
N GLY A 67 -0.60 -16.16 1.54
CA GLY A 67 0.23 -16.71 2.62
C GLY A 67 1.66 -16.18 2.68
N LYS A 68 1.96 -15.07 2.00
CA LYS A 68 3.32 -14.50 1.93
C LYS A 68 3.72 -13.59 3.09
N GLY A 69 2.75 -13.18 3.93
CA GLY A 69 2.98 -12.20 4.98
C GLY A 69 3.34 -10.81 4.48
N LEU A 70 3.66 -9.90 5.39
CA LEU A 70 4.06 -8.54 5.08
C LEU A 70 5.59 -8.41 4.96
N TYR A 71 6.02 -7.37 4.25
CA TYR A 71 7.41 -6.97 4.23
C TYR A 71 7.82 -6.38 5.58
N GLU A 72 9.01 -6.69 6.02
CA GLU A 72 9.67 -6.01 7.13
C GLU A 72 10.65 -4.99 6.56
N VAL A 73 10.36 -3.69 6.75
CA VAL A 73 11.19 -2.59 6.24
C VAL A 73 11.73 -1.77 7.40
N ASN A 74 10.86 -1.02 8.04
CA ASN A 74 11.12 -0.27 9.27
C ASN A 74 9.79 -0.02 9.98
N THR A 75 9.83 0.44 11.22
CA THR A 75 8.64 0.62 12.05
C THR A 75 7.58 1.51 11.40
N VAL A 76 7.97 2.60 10.77
CA VAL A 76 7.02 3.54 10.12
C VAL A 76 6.32 2.88 8.95
N VAL A 77 7.07 2.25 8.06
CA VAL A 77 6.52 1.57 6.88
C VAL A 77 5.65 0.38 7.30
N ASP A 78 6.07 -0.37 8.30
CA ASP A 78 5.33 -1.53 8.80
C ASP A 78 3.98 -1.12 9.41
N VAL A 79 3.94 -0.02 10.16
CA VAL A 79 2.69 0.57 10.68
C VAL A 79 1.80 1.06 9.53
N ASN A 80 2.34 1.73 8.53
CA ASN A 80 1.59 2.14 7.34
C ASN A 80 0.95 0.95 6.63
N ASN A 81 1.69 -0.14 6.50
CA ASN A 81 1.18 -1.36 5.85
C ASN A 81 0.03 -1.99 6.65
N LEU A 82 0.13 -2.00 7.98
CA LEU A 82 -0.96 -2.48 8.85
C LEU A 82 -2.22 -1.61 8.69
N ILE A 83 -2.07 -0.30 8.71
CA ILE A 83 -3.17 0.64 8.51
C ILE A 83 -3.80 0.44 7.13
N SER A 84 -3.00 0.26 6.09
CA SER A 84 -3.48 0.01 4.73
C SER A 84 -4.32 -1.26 4.64
N ILE A 85 -3.90 -2.34 5.28
CA ILE A 85 -4.63 -3.60 5.29
C ILE A 85 -5.93 -3.47 6.07
N GLU A 86 -5.89 -2.84 7.24
CA GLU A 86 -7.05 -2.68 8.10
C GLU A 86 -8.12 -1.79 7.46
N SER A 87 -7.71 -0.68 6.87
CA SER A 87 -8.63 0.32 6.30
C SER A 87 -8.99 0.09 4.83
N GLY A 88 -8.14 -0.61 4.08
CA GLY A 88 -8.24 -0.71 2.62
C GLY A 88 -7.70 0.52 1.88
N PHE A 89 -7.31 1.59 2.59
CA PHE A 89 -6.66 2.75 2.00
C PHE A 89 -5.19 2.49 1.73
N SER A 90 -4.68 3.01 0.63
CA SER A 90 -3.23 3.06 0.38
C SER A 90 -2.61 4.18 1.21
N VAL A 91 -1.62 3.85 2.01
CA VAL A 91 -0.95 4.79 2.92
C VAL A 91 0.53 4.91 2.55
N GLY A 92 1.00 6.13 2.43
CA GLY A 92 2.41 6.46 2.24
C GLY A 92 2.89 7.44 3.30
N SER A 93 4.19 7.47 3.53
CA SER A 93 4.83 8.39 4.45
C SER A 93 6.02 9.07 3.79
N TYR A 94 6.30 10.29 4.22
CA TYR A 94 7.41 11.08 3.73
C TYR A 94 8.22 11.62 4.91
N ASP A 95 9.54 11.58 4.79
CA ASP A 95 10.42 12.28 5.71
C ASP A 95 10.45 13.77 5.33
N VAL A 96 9.77 14.60 6.11
CA VAL A 96 9.67 16.04 5.83
C VAL A 96 11.02 16.74 5.82
N SER A 97 12.05 16.19 6.50
CA SER A 97 13.40 16.76 6.47
C SER A 97 14.09 16.60 5.11
N GLN A 98 13.61 15.68 4.27
CA GLN A 98 14.11 15.44 2.92
C GLN A 98 13.30 16.15 1.84
N ILE A 99 12.23 16.84 2.21
CA ILE A 99 11.38 17.60 1.30
C ILE A 99 11.83 19.07 1.34
N SER A 100 12.28 19.59 0.21
CA SER A 100 12.80 20.96 0.10
C SER A 100 11.76 21.97 -0.36
N GLU A 101 10.64 21.52 -0.88
CA GLU A 101 9.63 22.35 -1.53
C GLU A 101 8.21 21.92 -1.12
N GLU A 102 7.22 22.57 -1.69
CA GLU A 102 5.82 22.25 -1.49
C GLU A 102 5.47 20.85 -2.00
N LEU A 103 4.66 20.12 -1.23
CA LEU A 103 4.10 18.84 -1.66
C LEU A 103 2.97 19.06 -2.65
N VAL A 104 3.06 18.42 -3.81
CA VAL A 104 2.03 18.48 -4.84
C VAL A 104 1.48 17.09 -5.11
N PHE A 105 0.18 16.93 -4.95
CA PHE A 105 -0.53 15.73 -5.38
C PHE A 105 -1.06 15.95 -6.81
N ARG A 106 -0.61 15.14 -7.75
CA ARG A 106 -0.91 15.32 -9.17
C ARG A 106 -0.95 13.99 -9.93
N ILE A 107 -1.29 14.05 -11.19
CA ILE A 107 -1.18 12.91 -12.10
C ILE A 107 0.22 12.90 -12.74
N GLY A 108 0.85 11.75 -12.77
CA GLY A 108 2.16 11.57 -13.40
C GLY A 108 2.12 11.86 -14.90
N GLN A 109 3.16 12.54 -15.40
CA GLN A 109 3.29 12.93 -16.79
C GLN A 109 3.80 11.77 -17.65
N LYS A 110 3.63 11.89 -18.98
CA LYS A 110 4.10 10.90 -19.93
C LYS A 110 5.61 10.65 -19.79
N GLY A 111 5.97 9.37 -19.66
CA GLY A 111 7.37 8.95 -19.52
C GLY A 111 7.98 9.18 -18.13
N GLU A 112 7.21 9.71 -17.19
CA GLU A 112 7.70 10.00 -15.83
C GLU A 112 7.89 8.73 -15.01
N THR A 113 9.02 8.68 -14.29
CA THR A 113 9.38 7.57 -13.41
C THR A 113 9.89 8.08 -12.08
N TYR A 114 9.89 7.24 -11.06
CA TYR A 114 10.61 7.51 -9.82
C TYR A 114 11.26 6.22 -9.27
N LYS A 115 12.26 6.40 -8.40
CA LYS A 115 12.94 5.29 -7.76
C LYS A 115 12.18 4.85 -6.50
N GLY A 116 11.62 3.65 -6.52
CA GLY A 116 10.95 3.07 -5.36
C GLY A 116 11.91 2.36 -4.40
N ILE A 117 11.41 2.05 -3.20
CA ILE A 117 12.17 1.29 -2.20
C ILE A 117 12.46 -0.11 -2.73
N GLY A 118 13.76 -0.47 -2.84
CA GLY A 118 14.19 -1.79 -3.29
C GLY A 118 13.88 -2.13 -4.75
N LYS A 119 13.50 -1.13 -5.54
CA LYS A 119 13.23 -1.25 -6.99
C LYS A 119 14.02 -0.20 -7.77
N ASP A 120 14.31 -0.49 -9.04
CA ASP A 120 15.06 0.43 -9.87
C ASP A 120 14.22 1.66 -10.25
N GLU A 121 13.24 1.49 -11.11
CA GLU A 121 12.36 2.58 -11.54
C GLU A 121 10.91 2.14 -11.58
N ILE A 122 10.03 3.01 -11.11
CA ILE A 122 8.58 2.83 -11.17
C ILE A 122 7.99 3.82 -12.15
N LYS A 123 7.27 3.33 -13.13
CA LYS A 123 6.53 4.17 -14.08
C LYS A 123 5.28 4.71 -13.43
N ILE A 124 5.14 6.03 -13.44
CA ILE A 124 4.01 6.73 -12.80
C ILE A 124 3.15 7.52 -13.79
N GLU A 125 3.36 7.33 -15.07
CA GLU A 125 2.55 7.97 -16.12
C GLU A 125 1.05 7.70 -15.90
N ALA A 126 0.26 8.77 -15.88
CA ALA A 126 -1.18 8.75 -15.67
C ALA A 126 -1.64 8.11 -14.33
N LEU A 127 -0.75 7.98 -13.36
CA LEU A 127 -1.08 7.57 -11.99
C LEU A 127 -1.12 8.79 -11.06
N PRO A 128 -1.95 8.76 -10.01
CA PRO A 128 -1.89 9.77 -8.95
C PRO A 128 -0.58 9.65 -8.16
N VAL A 129 0.13 10.72 -8.03
CA VAL A 129 1.45 10.79 -7.37
C VAL A 129 1.62 12.05 -6.54
#